data_dd98fc7428ece1f367fd9275eed4136c
#
_entry.id   dd98fc7428ece1f367fd9275eed4136c
#
_cell.length_a   1.000
_cell.length_b   1.000
_cell.length_c   1.000
_cell.angle_alpha   90.00
_cell.angle_beta   90.00
_cell.angle_gamma   90.00
#
_symmetry.space_group_name_H-M   'P 1'
#
loop_
_entity.id
_entity.type
_entity.pdbx_description
1 polymer ?
#
loop_
_entity_poly.entity_id
_entity_poly.type
_entity_poly.pdbx_seq_one_letter_code
_entity_poly.pdbx_strand_id
1 'polypeptide(L)'
;MSGDAAIEIVRVFVVSGTEEVAMAAPTARPLSAVASASPVPRVGRSAMARSRTTTATRSRATDSATPAVTTPASDAEWAASSPLEFGPSVADVASCDALAVVGKKACVLDERMLAHVPEVVRAHVRALAEAMTPGDGGAKRTTSVLISNSDASESLLELTVVILPDASALSRHNAPSGSHAAAKWLAQLKTPKSGKTLGVACALPDASEAVAIAAAIARAFPTYSAKSTACRHTERGRGAVAVNGTVRVALFDASASAAGDAGAVTGDALASAAAVADGVRLAARIVDTPPASMDPDALVAEALNACAELNARSGVSPVTATTLREAELIAGGFGGIVGVGAAAARDGREPALVHLCHRGARGAAARSVALVGKGITFDTGGLQIKGKGGMPGMKTDLGGAAATLGAFRAAVTLDPDGARRGGGDLHCVLCIAENAVGASAFRPDDVLLCKSGRSVEINNTDAEGRLVLADGVAFASGETIDADDVVDVATLTGAQMVATGRHFAGIVSDSEAFETACVRAGRISGDLTHPLPYAPEFFSKEFGSAVADMRNSVKDRSNAQTSCAGQFVANHLAPDFSGASGGRDGAAAKRWLHVDIAGPATEKGSGRGTGFGVALLVELLRATGRREDE
;
A
#
# COMPACT_ATOMS: atom_id res chain seq x y z
N MET A 1 -6.30 61.47 34.36
CA MET A 1 -7.24 60.86 33.39
C MET A 1 -6.83 59.46 33.27
N SER A 2 -7.53 58.63 33.97
CA SER A 2 -7.34 57.19 34.08
C SER A 2 -8.03 56.48 32.90
N GLY A 3 -7.31 55.62 32.22
CA GLY A 3 -7.86 54.71 31.22
C GLY A 3 -7.64 53.30 31.68
N ASP A 4 -8.71 52.70 32.20
CA ASP A 4 -8.75 51.28 32.58
C ASP A 4 -8.65 50.39 31.35
N ALA A 5 -7.61 49.54 31.30
CA ALA A 5 -7.51 48.45 30.36
C ALA A 5 -8.26 47.25 30.94
N ALA A 6 -9.37 46.89 30.33
CA ALA A 6 -10.11 45.66 30.63
C ALA A 6 -9.28 44.43 30.27
N ILE A 7 -8.98 43.61 31.27
CA ILE A 7 -8.36 42.30 31.10
C ILE A 7 -9.46 41.32 30.73
N GLU A 8 -9.48 40.91 29.48
CA GLU A 8 -10.38 39.89 28.97
C GLU A 8 -9.85 38.48 29.37
N ILE A 9 -10.61 37.80 30.24
CA ILE A 9 -10.26 36.45 30.72
C ILE A 9 -10.70 35.43 29.68
N VAL A 10 -9.74 34.94 28.90
CA VAL A 10 -9.95 33.79 28.00
C VAL A 10 -9.90 32.51 28.82
N ARG A 11 -11.01 31.80 28.94
CA ARG A 11 -11.07 30.48 29.56
C ARG A 11 -10.51 29.43 28.59
N VAL A 12 -9.31 28.93 28.87
CA VAL A 12 -8.71 27.79 28.16
C VAL A 12 -9.18 26.51 28.84
N PHE A 13 -9.92 25.67 28.10
CA PHE A 13 -10.18 24.28 28.51
C PHE A 13 -9.07 23.37 27.96
N VAL A 14 -8.16 22.96 28.84
CA VAL A 14 -7.15 21.92 28.50
C VAL A 14 -7.76 20.58 28.83
N VAL A 15 -8.06 19.77 27.83
CA VAL A 15 -8.40 18.36 28.01
C VAL A 15 -7.10 17.55 27.95
N SER A 16 -6.55 17.21 29.11
CA SER A 16 -5.42 16.28 29.22
C SER A 16 -5.96 14.86 29.28
N GLY A 17 -5.82 14.11 28.19
CA GLY A 17 -6.08 12.67 28.16
C GLY A 17 -4.77 11.88 28.14
N THR A 18 -4.26 11.56 29.32
CA THR A 18 -3.24 10.51 29.49
C THR A 18 -3.89 9.37 30.26
N GLU A 19 -4.34 8.35 29.57
CA GLU A 19 -4.59 7.04 30.18
C GLU A 19 -3.33 6.17 30.03
N GLU A 20 -2.60 6.02 31.12
CA GLU A 20 -1.63 4.94 31.31
C GLU A 20 -2.38 3.62 31.54
N VAL A 21 -2.34 2.72 30.57
CA VAL A 21 -2.77 1.34 30.78
C VAL A 21 -1.60 0.55 31.35
N ALA A 22 -1.65 0.31 32.65
CA ALA A 22 -0.74 -0.61 33.34
C ALA A 22 -0.99 -2.05 32.85
N MET A 23 -0.01 -2.64 32.18
CA MET A 23 -0.02 -4.06 31.85
C MET A 23 0.41 -4.89 33.05
N ALA A 24 -0.52 -5.64 33.64
CA ALA A 24 -0.24 -6.70 34.62
C ALA A 24 0.27 -7.95 33.88
N ALA A 25 1.41 -8.44 34.33
CA ALA A 25 2.00 -9.70 33.86
C ALA A 25 1.19 -10.91 34.36
N PRO A 26 0.97 -11.95 33.54
CA PRO A 26 0.36 -13.18 34.03
C PRO A 26 1.40 -14.08 34.73
N THR A 27 1.12 -14.40 35.98
CA THR A 27 1.86 -15.39 36.78
C THR A 27 1.58 -16.79 36.25
N ALA A 28 2.65 -17.55 36.01
CA ALA A 28 2.61 -18.96 35.65
C ALA A 28 2.10 -19.83 36.83
N ARG A 29 1.20 -20.77 36.55
CA ARG A 29 0.88 -21.91 37.43
C ARG A 29 1.26 -23.23 36.76
N PRO A 30 1.75 -24.21 37.49
CA PRO A 30 2.29 -25.43 36.94
C PRO A 30 1.22 -26.48 36.58
N LEU A 31 1.54 -27.24 35.52
CA LEU A 31 0.78 -28.41 35.06
C LEU A 31 0.91 -29.57 36.06
N SER A 32 -0.22 -30.12 36.50
CA SER A 32 -0.30 -31.46 37.07
C SER A 32 -1.09 -32.36 36.15
N ALA A 33 -0.47 -33.49 35.81
CA ALA A 33 -1.04 -34.55 34.99
C ALA A 33 -2.03 -35.40 35.80
N VAL A 34 -3.19 -35.74 35.19
CA VAL A 34 -3.92 -36.99 35.53
C VAL A 34 -4.56 -37.54 34.26
N ALA A 35 -4.18 -38.78 33.97
CA ALA A 35 -4.80 -39.63 32.98
C ALA A 35 -6.06 -40.29 33.54
N SER A 36 -7.14 -40.43 32.74
CA SER A 36 -8.06 -41.55 32.86
C SER A 36 -8.83 -41.76 31.55
N ALA A 37 -8.71 -42.95 31.05
CA ALA A 37 -9.46 -43.49 29.93
C ALA A 37 -10.84 -43.97 30.39
N SER A 38 -11.86 -43.84 29.55
CA SER A 38 -13.07 -44.70 29.60
C SER A 38 -13.80 -44.70 28.25
N PRO A 39 -14.63 -45.70 27.95
CA PRO A 39 -14.59 -46.43 26.69
C PRO A 39 -15.74 -46.10 25.71
N VAL A 40 -15.52 -46.49 24.44
CA VAL A 40 -16.43 -46.38 23.32
C VAL A 40 -17.54 -47.45 23.40
N PRO A 41 -18.83 -47.14 23.11
CA PRO A 41 -19.83 -48.16 22.82
C PRO A 41 -19.89 -48.49 21.35
N ARG A 42 -19.77 -49.78 21.04
CA ARG A 42 -20.10 -50.39 19.74
C ARG A 42 -21.61 -50.38 19.57
N VAL A 43 -22.11 -49.95 18.41
CA VAL A 43 -23.48 -50.23 17.95
C VAL A 43 -23.43 -51.08 16.68
N GLY A 44 -24.25 -52.12 16.74
CA GLY A 44 -24.26 -53.23 15.82
C GLY A 44 -24.92 -52.95 14.47
N ARG A 45 -24.56 -53.85 13.55
CA ARG A 45 -25.15 -54.03 12.22
C ARG A 45 -26.59 -54.53 12.37
N SER A 46 -27.51 -53.98 11.56
CA SER A 46 -28.75 -54.67 11.17
C SER A 46 -28.98 -54.49 9.67
N ALA A 47 -29.49 -55.57 9.07
CA ALA A 47 -29.56 -55.83 7.64
C ALA A 47 -30.85 -55.39 6.97
N MET A 48 -30.73 -55.11 5.70
CA MET A 48 -31.67 -55.28 4.57
C MET A 48 -33.18 -55.25 4.78
N ALA A 49 -33.83 -54.36 4.01
CA ALA A 49 -35.03 -54.72 3.27
C ALA A 49 -35.10 -53.92 1.95
N ARG A 50 -35.19 -54.63 0.83
CA ARG A 50 -35.45 -54.11 -0.51
C ARG A 50 -36.96 -53.84 -0.65
N SER A 51 -37.34 -52.69 -1.19
CA SER A 51 -38.63 -52.54 -1.86
C SER A 51 -38.45 -51.75 -3.16
N ARG A 52 -38.85 -52.35 -4.25
CA ARG A 52 -39.05 -51.74 -5.56
C ARG A 52 -40.37 -51.00 -5.54
N THR A 53 -40.44 -49.79 -6.09
CA THR A 53 -41.56 -49.40 -6.98
C THR A 53 -41.37 -48.05 -7.64
N THR A 54 -41.47 -48.07 -8.96
CA THR A 54 -42.08 -47.10 -9.91
C THR A 54 -41.57 -45.69 -10.07
N THR A 55 -41.03 -45.50 -11.26
CA THR A 55 -40.82 -44.27 -12.03
C THR A 55 -42.03 -43.32 -12.00
N ALA A 56 -41.76 -42.08 -11.59
CA ALA A 56 -42.51 -40.91 -12.02
C ALA A 56 -41.55 -39.79 -12.37
N THR A 57 -41.42 -39.57 -13.66
CA THR A 57 -40.74 -38.40 -14.25
C THR A 57 -41.48 -37.14 -13.82
N ARG A 58 -40.87 -36.37 -12.92
CA ARG A 58 -41.24 -34.97 -12.68
C ARG A 58 -40.04 -34.12 -13.07
N SER A 59 -40.17 -33.36 -14.16
CA SER A 59 -39.33 -32.26 -14.52
C SER A 59 -39.25 -31.28 -13.33
N ARG A 60 -38.11 -31.22 -12.67
CA ARG A 60 -37.77 -30.13 -11.73
C ARG A 60 -37.07 -29.04 -12.53
N ALA A 61 -37.76 -27.96 -12.76
CA ALA A 61 -37.15 -26.68 -13.03
C ALA A 61 -36.28 -26.37 -11.80
N THR A 62 -34.98 -26.31 -11.97
CA THR A 62 -34.05 -25.87 -10.95
C THR A 62 -33.92 -24.36 -11.02
N ASP A 63 -34.88 -23.66 -10.39
CA ASP A 63 -34.61 -22.31 -9.90
C ASP A 63 -33.87 -22.43 -8.57
N SER A 64 -32.57 -22.66 -8.61
CA SER A 64 -31.68 -22.36 -7.50
C SER A 64 -31.11 -20.94 -7.75
N ALA A 65 -31.97 -19.94 -7.55
CA ALA A 65 -31.49 -18.60 -7.33
C ALA A 65 -30.69 -18.63 -6.01
N THR A 66 -29.39 -18.73 -6.11
CA THR A 66 -28.49 -18.30 -5.04
C THR A 66 -28.92 -16.88 -4.68
N PRO A 67 -29.16 -16.55 -3.39
CA PRO A 67 -29.49 -15.17 -3.05
C PRO A 67 -28.35 -14.31 -3.57
N ALA A 68 -28.63 -13.47 -4.55
CA ALA A 68 -27.70 -12.50 -5.05
C ALA A 68 -27.25 -11.67 -3.85
N VAL A 69 -25.98 -11.78 -3.47
CA VAL A 69 -25.37 -10.78 -2.62
C VAL A 69 -25.56 -9.49 -3.41
N THR A 70 -26.49 -8.64 -2.94
CA THR A 70 -26.71 -7.35 -3.57
C THR A 70 -25.43 -6.54 -3.38
N THR A 71 -24.55 -6.63 -4.37
CA THR A 71 -23.46 -5.67 -4.52
C THR A 71 -24.12 -4.32 -4.75
N PRO A 72 -23.71 -3.28 -4.02
CA PRO A 72 -24.22 -1.94 -4.27
C PRO A 72 -23.94 -1.56 -5.72
N ALA A 73 -24.92 -1.01 -6.36
CA ALA A 73 -24.88 -0.64 -7.77
C ALA A 73 -24.00 0.58 -7.97
N SER A 74 -22.72 0.41 -8.21
CA SER A 74 -21.64 1.34 -8.53
C SER A 74 -20.76 1.74 -7.35
N ASP A 75 -19.44 1.76 -7.60
CA ASP A 75 -18.40 2.26 -6.69
C ASP A 75 -18.60 3.71 -6.23
N ALA A 76 -19.39 4.50 -6.95
CA ALA A 76 -19.75 5.88 -6.62
C ALA A 76 -20.53 6.01 -5.30
N GLU A 77 -21.28 4.98 -4.88
CA GLU A 77 -22.08 5.03 -3.65
C GLU A 77 -21.26 4.78 -2.37
N TRP A 78 -20.07 4.18 -2.47
CA TRP A 78 -19.20 3.86 -1.33
C TRP A 78 -18.05 4.85 -1.12
N ALA A 79 -17.75 5.70 -2.12
CA ALA A 79 -16.65 6.64 -2.11
C ALA A 79 -17.00 7.95 -1.40
N ALA A 80 -17.14 7.93 -0.09
CA ALA A 80 -17.14 9.16 0.71
C ALA A 80 -15.70 9.63 0.92
N SER A 81 -15.04 10.13 -0.13
CA SER A 81 -13.69 10.69 -0.02
C SER A 81 -13.72 12.18 0.22
N SER A 82 -12.89 12.66 1.15
CA SER A 82 -12.53 14.09 1.17
C SER A 82 -11.54 14.33 0.04
N PRO A 83 -11.81 15.25 -0.88
CA PRO A 83 -10.79 15.71 -1.82
C PRO A 83 -9.55 16.17 -1.06
N LEU A 84 -8.37 15.84 -1.58
CA LEU A 84 -7.10 16.25 -1.03
C LEU A 84 -6.47 17.23 -2.02
N GLU A 85 -6.45 18.52 -1.65
CA GLU A 85 -6.00 19.61 -2.51
C GLU A 85 -4.63 20.08 -2.04
N PHE A 86 -3.59 19.90 -2.87
CA PHE A 86 -2.24 20.40 -2.65
C PHE A 86 -2.06 21.72 -3.43
N GLY A 87 -1.43 22.72 -2.80
CA GLY A 87 -1.01 23.89 -3.50
C GLY A 87 -1.45 25.25 -2.96
N PRO A 88 -2.54 25.36 -2.15
CA PRO A 88 -2.86 26.64 -1.54
C PRO A 88 -1.72 27.11 -0.62
N SER A 89 -1.64 28.42 -0.42
CA SER A 89 -0.70 29.00 0.53
C SER A 89 -1.05 28.62 1.97
N VAL A 90 -0.11 28.80 2.89
CA VAL A 90 -0.40 28.58 4.32
C VAL A 90 -1.52 29.51 4.79
N ALA A 91 -1.59 30.74 4.27
CA ALA A 91 -2.67 31.68 4.59
C ALA A 91 -4.04 31.16 4.15
N ASP A 92 -4.13 30.51 2.96
CA ASP A 92 -5.39 29.95 2.46
C ASP A 92 -5.86 28.79 3.32
N VAL A 93 -4.95 27.91 3.78
CA VAL A 93 -5.33 26.80 4.67
C VAL A 93 -5.64 27.27 6.08
N ALA A 94 -5.09 28.38 6.53
CA ALA A 94 -5.42 28.98 7.82
C ALA A 94 -6.84 29.59 7.86
N SER A 95 -7.45 29.85 6.70
CA SER A 95 -8.84 30.30 6.57
C SER A 95 -9.88 29.17 6.59
N CYS A 96 -9.45 27.90 6.71
CA CYS A 96 -10.35 26.75 6.77
C CYS A 96 -11.13 26.67 8.09
N ASP A 97 -12.19 25.83 8.11
CA ASP A 97 -13.05 25.63 9.31
C ASP A 97 -12.31 24.94 10.48
N ALA A 98 -11.24 24.19 10.17
CA ALA A 98 -10.31 23.62 11.14
C ALA A 98 -8.89 23.69 10.56
N LEU A 99 -7.89 23.80 11.43
CA LEU A 99 -6.49 23.93 11.03
C LEU A 99 -5.61 22.94 11.79
N ALA A 100 -4.79 22.20 11.05
CA ALA A 100 -3.69 21.42 11.60
C ALA A 100 -2.36 22.02 11.14
N VAL A 101 -1.48 22.34 12.08
CA VAL A 101 -0.10 22.77 11.82
C VAL A 101 0.84 21.63 12.20
N VAL A 102 1.63 21.16 11.24
CA VAL A 102 2.45 19.93 11.37
C VAL A 102 3.88 20.25 11.00
N GLY A 103 4.85 19.80 11.79
CA GLY A 103 6.27 19.95 11.43
C GLY A 103 7.21 19.73 12.61
N LYS A 104 8.50 19.77 12.35
CA LYS A 104 9.51 19.83 13.42
C LYS A 104 9.36 21.15 14.18
N LYS A 105 9.65 21.13 15.46
CA LYS A 105 9.43 22.30 16.35
C LYS A 105 10.05 23.58 15.80
N ALA A 106 11.29 23.52 15.33
CA ALA A 106 11.97 24.66 14.76
C ALA A 106 11.28 25.22 13.50
N CYS A 107 10.76 24.34 12.63
CA CYS A 107 10.08 24.75 11.40
C CYS A 107 8.67 25.32 11.69
N VAL A 108 7.95 24.77 12.67
CA VAL A 108 6.65 25.29 13.09
C VAL A 108 6.78 26.67 13.74
N LEU A 109 7.91 26.92 14.44
CA LEU A 109 8.21 28.21 15.09
C LEU A 109 8.96 29.20 14.19
N ASP A 110 9.20 28.85 12.91
CA ASP A 110 9.80 29.77 11.94
C ASP A 110 8.90 30.98 11.74
N GLU A 111 9.44 32.19 11.92
CA GLU A 111 8.69 33.44 11.81
C GLU A 111 8.05 33.65 10.43
N ARG A 112 8.70 33.12 9.36
CA ARG A 112 8.16 33.18 7.99
C ARG A 112 6.93 32.29 7.86
N MET A 113 6.98 31.05 8.42
CA MET A 113 5.83 30.16 8.48
C MET A 113 4.68 30.81 9.28
N LEU A 114 4.99 31.33 10.45
CA LEU A 114 4.03 31.99 11.33
C LEU A 114 3.44 33.27 10.73
N ALA A 115 4.19 34.00 9.90
CA ALA A 115 3.69 35.22 9.23
C ALA A 115 2.50 34.94 8.29
N HIS A 116 2.36 33.73 7.75
CA HIS A 116 1.24 33.34 6.91
C HIS A 116 -0.03 32.95 7.70
N VAL A 117 0.05 32.86 9.02
CA VAL A 117 -1.09 32.50 9.87
C VAL A 117 -1.64 33.77 10.54
N PRO A 118 -2.99 33.92 10.66
CA PRO A 118 -3.57 35.05 11.38
C PRO A 118 -2.98 35.24 12.78
N GLU A 119 -2.82 36.48 13.23
CA GLU A 119 -2.09 36.78 14.47
C GLU A 119 -2.66 36.05 15.70
N VAL A 120 -3.99 36.02 15.84
CA VAL A 120 -4.67 35.30 16.91
C VAL A 120 -4.36 33.79 16.88
N VAL A 121 -4.31 33.18 15.71
CA VAL A 121 -3.96 31.75 15.54
C VAL A 121 -2.45 31.54 15.79
N ARG A 122 -1.61 32.46 15.30
CA ARG A 122 -0.13 32.43 15.45
C ARG A 122 0.30 32.36 16.91
N ALA A 123 -0.30 33.20 17.78
CA ALA A 123 -0.01 33.18 19.20
C ALA A 123 -0.31 31.81 19.85
N HIS A 124 -1.41 31.17 19.44
CA HIS A 124 -1.77 29.82 19.92
C HIS A 124 -0.84 28.73 19.35
N VAL A 125 -0.48 28.77 18.05
CA VAL A 125 0.48 27.84 17.46
C VAL A 125 1.80 27.89 18.22
N ARG A 126 2.33 29.13 18.47
CA ARG A 126 3.57 29.33 19.21
C ARG A 126 3.48 28.75 20.63
N ALA A 127 2.47 29.13 21.40
CA ALA A 127 2.30 28.64 22.75
C ALA A 127 2.16 27.11 22.85
N LEU A 128 1.40 26.50 21.94
CA LEU A 128 1.27 25.04 21.89
C LEU A 128 2.57 24.35 21.50
N ALA A 129 3.28 24.85 20.48
CA ALA A 129 4.52 24.27 20.01
C ALA A 129 5.64 24.38 21.07
N GLU A 130 5.77 25.54 21.74
CA GLU A 130 6.76 25.75 22.80
C GLU A 130 6.53 24.81 23.98
N ALA A 131 5.27 24.57 24.35
CA ALA A 131 4.89 23.70 25.47
C ALA A 131 4.99 22.19 25.16
N MET A 132 5.38 21.81 23.94
CA MET A 132 5.54 20.40 23.56
C MET A 132 7.01 20.01 23.45
N THR A 133 7.35 18.82 23.98
CA THR A 133 8.63 18.16 23.77
C THR A 133 8.34 16.86 23.03
N PRO A 134 8.63 16.80 21.71
CA PRO A 134 8.38 15.58 20.95
C PRO A 134 9.42 14.51 21.33
N GLY A 135 8.95 13.27 21.60
CA GLY A 135 9.79 12.10 21.58
C GLY A 135 9.88 11.52 20.15
N ASP A 136 10.31 10.28 20.03
CA ASP A 136 10.39 9.53 18.76
C ASP A 136 9.03 9.37 18.04
N GLY A 137 7.92 9.40 18.78
CA GLY A 137 6.56 9.35 18.26
C GLY A 137 5.90 10.71 17.99
N GLY A 138 6.63 11.81 18.14
CA GLY A 138 6.07 13.16 18.05
C GLY A 138 5.10 13.52 19.18
N ALA A 139 4.50 14.71 19.11
CA ALA A 139 3.51 15.19 20.07
C ALA A 139 2.37 15.93 19.37
N LYS A 140 1.16 15.90 19.97
CA LYS A 140 -0.03 16.60 19.45
C LYS A 140 -0.76 17.34 20.57
N ARG A 141 -1.21 18.56 20.28
CA ARG A 141 -2.16 19.31 21.12
C ARG A 141 -3.23 19.95 20.26
N THR A 142 -4.45 20.02 20.79
CA THR A 142 -5.60 20.64 20.13
C THR A 142 -6.21 21.67 21.06
N THR A 143 -6.66 22.82 20.51
CA THR A 143 -7.39 23.87 21.20
C THR A 143 -8.45 24.45 20.28
N SER A 144 -9.40 25.20 20.84
CA SER A 144 -10.34 25.98 20.04
C SER A 144 -9.95 27.47 20.17
N VAL A 145 -9.91 28.15 19.03
CA VAL A 145 -9.55 29.56 18.91
C VAL A 145 -10.78 30.31 18.39
N LEU A 146 -11.17 31.35 19.10
CA LEU A 146 -12.24 32.27 18.63
C LEU A 146 -11.64 33.18 17.56
N ILE A 147 -12.24 33.17 16.38
CA ILE A 147 -11.85 34.04 15.27
C ILE A 147 -13.03 34.92 14.88
N SER A 148 -12.74 36.22 14.66
CA SER A 148 -13.72 37.17 14.11
C SER A 148 -13.60 37.15 12.57
N ASN A 149 -14.70 36.89 11.90
CA ASN A 149 -14.79 36.89 10.45
C ASN A 149 -15.01 38.28 9.88
N SER A 150 -14.80 38.46 8.58
CA SER A 150 -14.95 39.73 7.87
C SER A 150 -16.39 40.32 7.93
N ASP A 151 -17.39 39.46 8.20
CA ASP A 151 -18.79 39.83 8.35
C ASP A 151 -19.19 40.19 9.81
N ALA A 152 -18.20 40.38 10.70
CA ALA A 152 -18.35 40.58 12.12
C ALA A 152 -19.01 39.41 12.88
N SER A 153 -19.11 38.24 12.26
CA SER A 153 -19.49 37.00 12.95
C SER A 153 -18.28 36.40 13.67
N GLU A 154 -18.54 35.75 14.80
CA GLU A 154 -17.53 34.99 15.53
C GLU A 154 -17.69 33.49 15.24
N SER A 155 -16.58 32.79 15.01
CA SER A 155 -16.56 31.36 14.85
C SER A 155 -15.43 30.71 15.65
N LEU A 156 -15.61 29.43 16.02
CA LEU A 156 -14.59 28.65 16.69
C LEU A 156 -13.81 27.84 15.66
N LEU A 157 -12.52 28.10 15.53
CA LEU A 157 -11.56 27.32 14.78
C LEU A 157 -11.00 26.22 15.69
N GLU A 158 -11.12 24.95 15.29
CA GLU A 158 -10.39 23.85 15.93
C GLU A 158 -8.93 23.87 15.41
N LEU A 159 -8.00 24.26 16.28
CA LEU A 159 -6.57 24.28 15.96
C LEU A 159 -5.87 23.06 16.57
N THR A 160 -5.19 22.28 15.74
CA THR A 160 -4.32 21.18 16.16
C THR A 160 -2.88 21.49 15.77
N VAL A 161 -1.95 21.37 16.71
CA VAL A 161 -0.51 21.45 16.44
C VAL A 161 0.11 20.07 16.65
N VAL A 162 0.84 19.59 15.65
CA VAL A 162 1.58 18.31 15.66
C VAL A 162 3.05 18.62 15.51
N ILE A 163 3.83 18.30 16.53
CA ILE A 163 5.28 18.43 16.50
C ILE A 163 5.89 17.07 16.19
N LEU A 164 6.58 16.99 15.06
CA LEU A 164 7.28 15.80 14.59
C LEU A 164 8.61 15.61 15.34
N PRO A 165 9.12 14.37 15.44
CA PRO A 165 10.42 14.11 16.05
C PRO A 165 11.54 14.78 15.23
N ASP A 166 12.54 15.30 15.93
CA ASP A 166 13.78 15.73 15.30
C ASP A 166 14.56 14.53 14.79
N ALA A 167 15.36 14.70 13.73
CA ALA A 167 16.15 13.62 13.15
C ALA A 167 17.10 12.98 14.19
N SER A 168 17.59 13.73 15.16
CA SER A 168 18.43 13.26 16.27
C SER A 168 17.69 12.34 17.26
N ALA A 169 16.35 12.40 17.31
CA ALA A 169 15.52 11.51 18.13
C ALA A 169 15.18 10.21 17.40
N LEU A 170 15.52 10.08 16.13
CA LEU A 170 15.21 8.93 15.29
C LEU A 170 16.48 8.07 15.06
N SER A 171 16.26 6.75 14.94
CA SER A 171 17.34 5.84 14.56
C SER A 171 17.75 6.06 13.09
N ARG A 172 19.00 5.66 12.74
CA ARG A 172 19.51 5.74 11.36
C ARG A 172 18.66 4.98 10.32
N HIS A 173 17.82 4.05 10.75
CA HIS A 173 16.96 3.25 9.88
C HIS A 173 15.62 3.91 9.61
N ASN A 174 15.25 4.94 10.36
CA ASN A 174 13.98 5.65 10.17
C ASN A 174 14.11 6.79 9.14
N ALA A 175 12.97 7.23 8.63
CA ALA A 175 12.89 8.40 7.75
C ALA A 175 13.15 9.69 8.56
N PRO A 176 14.08 10.55 8.15
CA PRO A 176 14.37 11.80 8.87
C PRO A 176 13.19 12.77 8.92
N SER A 177 12.25 12.64 7.99
CA SER A 177 10.99 13.43 7.94
C SER A 177 10.07 13.22 9.14
N GLY A 178 10.17 12.08 9.86
CA GLY A 178 9.22 11.72 10.90
C GLY A 178 7.81 11.42 10.37
N SER A 179 7.69 11.02 9.10
CA SER A 179 6.41 10.77 8.41
C SER A 179 5.50 9.77 9.14
N HIS A 180 6.06 8.78 9.86
CA HIS A 180 5.31 7.85 10.70
C HIS A 180 4.52 8.57 11.82
N ALA A 181 5.13 9.60 12.43
CA ALA A 181 4.47 10.42 13.46
C ALA A 181 3.40 11.32 12.83
N ALA A 182 3.67 11.90 11.65
CA ALA A 182 2.68 12.67 10.90
C ALA A 182 1.45 11.81 10.58
N ALA A 183 1.62 10.62 10.00
CA ALA A 183 0.52 9.69 9.70
C ALA A 183 -0.29 9.34 10.97
N LYS A 184 0.39 8.96 12.07
CA LYS A 184 -0.23 8.62 13.36
C LYS A 184 -1.12 9.73 13.90
N TRP A 185 -0.63 10.97 13.90
CA TRP A 185 -1.36 12.07 14.53
C TRP A 185 -2.42 12.67 13.62
N LEU A 186 -2.19 12.75 12.31
CA LEU A 186 -3.17 13.21 11.33
C LEU A 186 -4.36 12.25 11.20
N ALA A 187 -4.15 10.94 11.30
CA ALA A 187 -5.24 9.95 11.30
C ALA A 187 -6.23 10.11 12.47
N GLN A 188 -5.86 10.87 13.52
CA GLN A 188 -6.73 11.17 14.65
C GLN A 188 -7.55 12.47 14.47
N LEU A 189 -7.33 13.21 13.39
CA LEU A 189 -8.13 14.37 13.06
C LEU A 189 -9.51 13.93 12.56
N LYS A 190 -10.50 14.74 12.87
CA LYS A 190 -11.85 14.53 12.34
C LYS A 190 -11.87 14.84 10.85
N THR A 191 -12.37 13.92 10.05
CA THR A 191 -12.66 14.19 8.64
C THR A 191 -13.66 15.36 8.55
N PRO A 192 -13.40 16.39 7.74
CA PRO A 192 -14.32 17.52 7.61
C PRO A 192 -15.68 17.05 7.07
N LYS A 193 -16.76 17.65 7.58
CA LYS A 193 -18.12 17.38 7.10
C LYS A 193 -18.34 18.05 5.73
N SER A 194 -19.37 17.61 5.01
CA SER A 194 -19.78 18.25 3.75
C SER A 194 -19.89 19.77 3.88
N GLY A 195 -19.32 20.48 2.93
CA GLY A 195 -19.27 21.94 2.92
C GLY A 195 -18.28 22.57 3.92
N LYS A 196 -17.49 21.75 4.66
CA LYS A 196 -16.45 22.19 5.58
C LYS A 196 -15.07 21.85 5.04
N THR A 197 -14.08 22.64 5.46
CA THR A 197 -12.68 22.47 5.05
C THR A 197 -11.77 22.26 6.26
N LEU A 198 -10.80 21.35 6.09
CA LEU A 198 -9.69 21.17 7.01
C LEU A 198 -8.41 21.67 6.32
N GLY A 199 -7.77 22.68 6.87
CA GLY A 199 -6.44 23.09 6.45
C GLY A 199 -5.36 22.24 7.14
N VAL A 200 -4.37 21.81 6.39
CA VAL A 200 -3.16 21.12 6.88
C VAL A 200 -1.95 21.90 6.39
N ALA A 201 -1.35 22.68 7.28
CA ALA A 201 -0.13 23.44 7.01
C ALA A 201 1.08 22.65 7.53
N CYS A 202 1.94 22.19 6.61
CA CYS A 202 3.12 21.40 6.96
C CYS A 202 4.38 22.22 6.83
N ALA A 203 5.10 22.41 7.94
CA ALA A 203 6.41 23.06 7.99
C ALA A 203 7.52 22.03 7.88
N LEU A 204 8.21 22.00 6.74
CA LEU A 204 9.28 21.08 6.41
C LEU A 204 10.65 21.72 6.64
N PRO A 205 11.68 20.97 7.07
CA PRO A 205 13.06 21.45 7.07
C PRO A 205 13.54 21.89 5.69
N ASP A 206 13.18 21.11 4.67
CA ASP A 206 13.42 21.39 3.25
C ASP A 206 12.41 20.62 2.37
N ALA A 207 12.29 21.02 1.10
CA ALA A 207 11.32 20.46 0.15
C ALA A 207 11.53 18.96 -0.13
N SER A 208 12.70 18.35 0.16
CA SER A 208 12.93 16.92 -0.07
C SER A 208 12.07 16.03 0.83
N GLU A 209 11.58 16.55 1.96
CA GLU A 209 10.66 15.80 2.83
C GLU A 209 9.19 15.82 2.36
N ALA A 210 8.87 16.59 1.31
CA ALA A 210 7.48 16.79 0.84
C ALA A 210 6.78 15.49 0.46
N VAL A 211 7.47 14.57 -0.23
CA VAL A 211 6.91 13.27 -0.66
C VAL A 211 6.54 12.41 0.55
N ALA A 212 7.42 12.28 1.54
CA ALA A 212 7.16 11.48 2.73
C ALA A 212 5.97 12.01 3.55
N ILE A 213 5.88 13.32 3.70
CA ILE A 213 4.78 13.97 4.44
C ILE A 213 3.47 13.88 3.64
N ALA A 214 3.50 14.04 2.32
CA ALA A 214 2.32 13.87 1.48
C ALA A 214 1.78 12.43 1.52
N ALA A 215 2.65 11.41 1.49
CA ALA A 215 2.26 10.02 1.68
C ALA A 215 1.63 9.79 3.07
N ALA A 216 2.18 10.40 4.13
CA ALA A 216 1.61 10.34 5.47
C ALA A 216 0.22 10.99 5.56
N ILE A 217 0.02 12.13 4.91
CA ILE A 217 -1.29 12.81 4.81
C ILE A 217 -2.28 11.93 4.05
N ALA A 218 -1.87 11.38 2.91
CA ALA A 218 -2.71 10.50 2.09
C ALA A 218 -3.25 9.30 2.89
N ARG A 219 -2.40 8.67 3.72
CA ARG A 219 -2.76 7.57 4.65
C ARG A 219 -3.74 8.00 5.73
N ALA A 220 -3.61 9.23 6.22
CA ALA A 220 -4.48 9.78 7.26
C ALA A 220 -5.92 10.04 6.76
N PHE A 221 -6.09 10.32 5.47
CA PHE A 221 -7.38 10.64 4.85
C PHE A 221 -7.74 9.64 3.74
N PRO A 222 -8.07 8.39 4.10
CA PRO A 222 -8.39 7.33 3.15
C PRO A 222 -9.68 7.61 2.39
N THR A 223 -9.78 7.07 1.16
CA THR A 223 -10.90 7.33 0.26
C THR A 223 -12.06 6.37 0.42
N TYR A 224 -11.81 5.10 0.80
CA TYR A 224 -12.85 4.08 0.92
C TYR A 224 -13.53 4.08 2.28
N SER A 225 -14.86 4.02 2.31
CA SER A 225 -15.65 3.77 3.52
C SER A 225 -17.02 3.21 3.17
N ALA A 226 -17.32 2.01 3.63
CA ALA A 226 -18.64 1.39 3.55
C ALA A 226 -19.54 1.69 4.77
N LYS A 227 -19.15 2.63 5.65
CA LYS A 227 -19.96 3.01 6.81
C LYS A 227 -21.22 3.73 6.36
N SER A 228 -22.40 3.17 6.68
CA SER A 228 -23.67 3.83 6.41
C SER A 228 -23.78 5.16 7.18
N THR A 229 -24.44 6.14 6.58
CA THR A 229 -24.76 7.41 7.24
C THR A 229 -25.66 7.22 8.46
N ALA A 230 -26.48 6.17 8.49
CA ALA A 230 -27.35 5.82 9.61
C ALA A 230 -26.56 5.41 10.88
N CYS A 231 -25.36 4.84 10.75
CA CYS A 231 -24.52 4.51 11.89
C CYS A 231 -23.77 5.72 12.47
N ARG A 232 -23.77 6.86 11.79
CA ARG A 232 -23.09 8.09 12.26
C ARG A 232 -23.95 8.96 13.15
N HIS A 233 -25.29 8.80 13.10
CA HIS A 233 -26.22 9.53 13.94
C HIS A 233 -27.45 8.66 14.23
N THR A 234 -27.82 8.55 15.48
CA THR A 234 -28.94 7.81 16.02
C THR A 234 -30.31 8.38 15.65
N GLU A 235 -30.44 9.28 14.66
CA GLU A 235 -31.74 9.81 14.27
C GLU A 235 -31.89 10.00 12.75
N ARG A 236 -32.82 9.23 12.18
CA ARG A 236 -33.66 9.45 11.01
C ARG A 236 -33.00 9.72 9.65
N GLY A 237 -33.20 8.78 8.75
CA GLY A 237 -33.24 9.00 7.30
C GLY A 237 -32.34 8.08 6.49
N ARG A 238 -32.96 7.16 5.77
CA ARG A 238 -32.34 6.42 4.67
C ARG A 238 -31.97 7.40 3.57
N GLY A 239 -30.70 7.35 3.13
CA GLY A 239 -30.28 7.88 1.85
C GLY A 239 -29.66 9.27 1.93
N ALA A 240 -28.38 9.31 1.96
CA ALA A 240 -27.45 10.16 1.24
C ALA A 240 -26.04 9.74 1.64
N VAL A 241 -25.20 9.41 0.70
CA VAL A 241 -23.75 9.29 0.91
C VAL A 241 -23.28 10.64 1.44
N ALA A 242 -22.77 10.66 2.67
CA ALA A 242 -22.24 11.91 3.22
C ALA A 242 -21.00 12.27 2.39
N VAL A 243 -21.13 13.24 1.52
CA VAL A 243 -20.00 13.88 0.88
C VAL A 243 -19.17 14.48 2.01
N ASN A 244 -17.94 14.03 2.20
CA ASN A 244 -17.02 14.63 3.16
C ASN A 244 -16.59 16.02 2.63
N GLY A 245 -16.17 16.90 3.54
CA GLY A 245 -15.58 18.18 3.15
C GLY A 245 -14.16 18.00 2.57
N THR A 246 -13.55 19.10 2.21
CA THR A 246 -12.23 19.12 1.55
C THR A 246 -11.10 19.21 2.57
N VAL A 247 -9.98 18.54 2.30
CA VAL A 247 -8.71 18.70 3.02
C VAL A 247 -7.76 19.49 2.11
N ARG A 248 -7.36 20.70 2.54
CA ARG A 248 -6.40 21.55 1.84
C ARG A 248 -5.04 21.45 2.48
N VAL A 249 -4.01 21.22 1.68
CA VAL A 249 -2.63 21.00 2.15
C VAL A 249 -1.73 22.07 1.60
N ALA A 250 -1.06 22.80 2.49
CA ALA A 250 0.03 23.70 2.17
C ALA A 250 1.34 23.16 2.73
N LEU A 251 2.39 23.19 1.93
CA LEU A 251 3.73 22.78 2.33
C LEU A 251 4.63 24.02 2.38
N PHE A 252 5.33 24.20 3.50
CA PHE A 252 6.27 25.30 3.72
C PHE A 252 7.70 24.71 3.87
N ASP A 253 8.65 25.29 3.16
CA ASP A 253 10.08 24.95 3.18
C ASP A 253 10.85 25.96 4.03
N ALA A 254 11.32 25.52 5.20
CA ALA A 254 12.10 26.35 6.11
C ALA A 254 13.52 26.66 5.61
N SER A 255 14.05 25.91 4.63
CA SER A 255 15.36 26.15 4.03
C SER A 255 15.34 27.18 2.91
N ALA A 256 14.16 27.48 2.33
CA ALA A 256 14.03 28.42 1.23
C ALA A 256 14.59 29.81 1.60
N SER A 257 15.35 30.42 0.69
CA SER A 257 15.89 31.77 0.92
C SER A 257 14.75 32.81 0.91
N ALA A 258 14.95 33.92 1.65
CA ALA A 258 13.94 34.98 1.86
C ALA A 258 13.58 35.77 0.58
N ALA A 259 14.16 35.46 -0.58
CA ALA A 259 13.89 36.12 -1.86
C ALA A 259 12.88 35.29 -2.66
N GLY A 260 11.63 35.71 -2.68
CA GLY A 260 10.52 35.06 -3.40
C GLY A 260 9.33 34.76 -2.50
N ASP A 261 8.44 33.90 -2.95
CA ASP A 261 7.19 33.53 -2.31
C ASP A 261 7.45 32.77 -0.98
N ALA A 262 7.87 33.49 0.01
CA ALA A 262 8.13 33.25 1.43
C ALA A 262 8.04 31.78 1.93
N GLY A 263 8.79 30.82 1.26
CA GLY A 263 8.92 29.45 1.75
C GLY A 263 7.85 28.46 1.29
N ALA A 264 6.90 28.83 0.43
CA ALA A 264 5.95 27.87 -0.11
C ALA A 264 6.66 26.82 -1.00
N VAL A 265 6.38 25.54 -0.76
CA VAL A 265 6.83 24.45 -1.64
C VAL A 265 6.04 24.54 -2.94
N THR A 266 6.74 24.69 -4.06
CA THR A 266 6.17 24.88 -5.40
C THR A 266 6.85 23.95 -6.41
N GLY A 267 6.44 24.04 -7.69
CA GLY A 267 7.09 23.34 -8.80
C GLY A 267 7.11 21.82 -8.63
N ASP A 268 8.24 21.20 -8.93
CA ASP A 268 8.41 19.74 -8.96
C ASP A 268 8.19 19.05 -7.61
N ALA A 269 8.56 19.70 -6.50
CA ALA A 269 8.40 19.13 -5.18
C ALA A 269 6.89 19.03 -4.80
N LEU A 270 6.12 20.08 -5.09
CA LEU A 270 4.68 20.09 -4.87
C LEU A 270 3.96 19.11 -5.80
N ALA A 271 4.31 19.10 -7.09
CA ALA A 271 3.76 18.15 -8.05
C ALA A 271 4.03 16.70 -7.62
N SER A 272 5.24 16.43 -7.11
CA SER A 272 5.61 15.12 -6.59
C SER A 272 4.80 14.71 -5.36
N ALA A 273 4.65 15.63 -4.42
CA ALA A 273 3.83 15.42 -3.23
C ALA A 273 2.38 15.06 -3.60
N ALA A 274 1.77 15.81 -4.52
CA ALA A 274 0.41 15.58 -4.98
C ALA A 274 0.26 14.25 -5.72
N ALA A 275 1.13 13.96 -6.70
CA ALA A 275 1.06 12.73 -7.49
C ALA A 275 1.27 11.47 -6.63
N VAL A 276 2.21 11.52 -5.68
CA VAL A 276 2.43 10.41 -4.74
C VAL A 276 1.24 10.25 -3.80
N ALA A 277 0.68 11.33 -3.27
CA ALA A 277 -0.51 11.25 -2.41
C ALA A 277 -1.70 10.62 -3.15
N ASP A 278 -1.93 10.97 -4.40
CA ASP A 278 -2.97 10.36 -5.24
C ASP A 278 -2.71 8.87 -5.50
N GLY A 279 -1.46 8.49 -5.78
CA GLY A 279 -1.06 7.09 -5.95
C GLY A 279 -1.25 6.27 -4.68
N VAL A 280 -0.83 6.80 -3.52
CA VAL A 280 -1.03 6.17 -2.19
C VAL A 280 -2.51 5.95 -1.90
N ARG A 281 -3.36 6.95 -2.17
CA ARG A 281 -4.81 6.84 -1.97
C ARG A 281 -5.46 5.83 -2.91
N LEU A 282 -5.02 5.77 -4.17
CA LEU A 282 -5.46 4.74 -5.12
C LEU A 282 -5.13 3.34 -4.59
N ALA A 283 -3.86 3.10 -4.23
CA ALA A 283 -3.41 1.80 -3.73
C ALA A 283 -4.13 1.40 -2.43
N ALA A 284 -4.27 2.33 -1.49
CA ALA A 284 -5.01 2.08 -0.24
C ALA A 284 -6.49 1.77 -0.48
N ARG A 285 -7.14 2.44 -1.45
CA ARG A 285 -8.54 2.18 -1.81
C ARG A 285 -8.72 0.79 -2.40
N ILE A 286 -7.86 0.39 -3.32
CA ILE A 286 -7.87 -0.95 -3.92
C ILE A 286 -7.79 -2.01 -2.81
N VAL A 287 -6.83 -1.88 -1.88
CA VAL A 287 -6.66 -2.79 -0.74
C VAL A 287 -7.85 -2.78 0.23
N ASP A 288 -8.48 -1.62 0.45
CA ASP A 288 -9.60 -1.48 1.37
C ASP A 288 -10.91 -2.06 0.82
N THR A 289 -11.06 -2.09 -0.49
CA THR A 289 -12.28 -2.56 -1.16
C THR A 289 -12.51 -4.05 -0.85
N PRO A 290 -13.73 -4.46 -0.46
CA PRO A 290 -14.03 -5.86 -0.17
C PRO A 290 -13.86 -6.78 -1.39
N PRO A 291 -13.51 -8.06 -1.20
CA PRO A 291 -13.25 -8.99 -2.31
C PRO A 291 -14.48 -9.27 -3.19
N ALA A 292 -15.69 -9.05 -2.67
CA ALA A 292 -16.91 -9.12 -3.48
C ALA A 292 -17.04 -7.99 -4.52
N SER A 293 -16.28 -6.91 -4.34
CA SER A 293 -16.26 -5.74 -5.25
C SER A 293 -14.88 -5.50 -5.87
N MET A 294 -13.83 -6.15 -5.35
CA MET A 294 -12.47 -6.11 -5.87
C MET A 294 -12.06 -7.53 -6.24
N ASP A 295 -12.75 -8.09 -7.20
CA ASP A 295 -12.41 -9.36 -7.85
C ASP A 295 -11.36 -9.14 -8.98
N PRO A 296 -10.92 -10.19 -9.69
CA PRO A 296 -9.97 -10.03 -10.77
C PRO A 296 -10.40 -9.05 -11.86
N ASP A 297 -11.67 -9.02 -12.22
CA ASP A 297 -12.20 -8.10 -13.25
C ASP A 297 -12.17 -6.65 -12.79
N ALA A 298 -12.52 -6.39 -11.53
CA ALA A 298 -12.44 -5.06 -10.96
C ALA A 298 -10.99 -4.56 -10.89
N LEU A 299 -10.04 -5.41 -10.54
CA LEU A 299 -8.62 -5.01 -10.51
C LEU A 299 -8.07 -4.73 -11.91
N VAL A 300 -8.49 -5.50 -12.93
CA VAL A 300 -8.20 -5.20 -14.34
C VAL A 300 -8.79 -3.84 -14.73
N ALA A 301 -10.05 -3.57 -14.34
CA ALA A 301 -10.70 -2.29 -14.64
C ALA A 301 -9.96 -1.10 -13.99
N GLU A 302 -9.45 -1.24 -12.76
CA GLU A 302 -8.61 -0.20 -12.12
C GLU A 302 -7.36 0.12 -12.94
N ALA A 303 -6.68 -0.90 -13.47
CA ALA A 303 -5.51 -0.69 -14.31
C ALA A 303 -5.85 0.01 -15.64
N LEU A 304 -6.94 -0.41 -16.29
CA LEU A 304 -7.39 0.20 -17.54
C LEU A 304 -7.88 1.64 -17.33
N ASN A 305 -8.55 1.92 -16.20
CA ASN A 305 -8.96 3.27 -15.83
C ASN A 305 -7.73 4.18 -15.61
N ALA A 306 -6.71 3.70 -14.90
CA ALA A 306 -5.47 4.45 -14.71
C ALA A 306 -4.78 4.75 -16.06
N CYS A 307 -4.76 3.80 -17.00
CA CYS A 307 -4.26 4.00 -18.36
C CYS A 307 -5.07 5.08 -19.10
N ALA A 308 -6.39 5.00 -19.05
CA ALA A 308 -7.28 5.97 -19.71
C ALA A 308 -7.12 7.38 -19.13
N GLU A 309 -7.03 7.51 -17.80
CA GLU A 309 -6.79 8.79 -17.12
C GLU A 309 -5.45 9.42 -17.51
N LEU A 310 -4.38 8.62 -17.63
CA LEU A 310 -3.07 9.11 -18.07
C LEU A 310 -3.13 9.59 -19.53
N ASN A 311 -3.75 8.82 -20.42
CA ASN A 311 -3.88 9.17 -21.82
C ASN A 311 -4.79 10.39 -22.07
N ALA A 312 -5.69 10.73 -21.15
CA ALA A 312 -6.51 11.93 -21.23
C ALA A 312 -5.76 13.21 -20.86
N ARG A 313 -4.56 13.10 -20.27
CA ARG A 313 -3.73 14.26 -19.90
C ARG A 313 -2.94 14.78 -21.10
N SER A 314 -2.92 16.09 -21.28
CA SER A 314 -2.10 16.72 -22.33
C SER A 314 -0.60 16.55 -22.01
N GLY A 315 0.21 16.30 -23.04
CA GLY A 315 1.67 16.22 -22.93
C GLY A 315 2.21 14.89 -22.40
N VAL A 316 1.35 13.91 -22.09
CA VAL A 316 1.78 12.55 -21.72
C VAL A 316 2.01 11.72 -22.99
N SER A 317 3.17 11.07 -23.10
CA SER A 317 3.41 10.04 -24.11
C SER A 317 2.40 8.90 -23.95
N PRO A 318 1.90 8.29 -25.04
CA PRO A 318 0.85 7.28 -24.94
C PRO A 318 1.23 6.12 -24.02
N VAL A 319 0.32 5.80 -23.10
CA VAL A 319 0.37 4.57 -22.29
C VAL A 319 -0.43 3.51 -23.02
N THR A 320 0.19 2.38 -23.32
CA THR A 320 -0.50 1.22 -23.88
C THR A 320 -0.90 0.25 -22.79
N ALA A 321 -2.01 -0.46 -22.99
CA ALA A 321 -2.49 -1.50 -22.09
C ALA A 321 -2.73 -2.79 -22.87
N THR A 322 -2.23 -3.91 -22.34
CA THR A 322 -2.51 -5.26 -22.83
C THR A 322 -3.05 -6.08 -21.67
N THR A 323 -4.15 -6.79 -21.88
CA THR A 323 -4.72 -7.70 -20.90
C THR A 323 -4.75 -9.09 -21.48
N LEU A 324 -4.12 -10.06 -20.79
CA LEU A 324 -4.21 -11.48 -21.10
C LEU A 324 -5.19 -12.12 -20.12
N ARG A 325 -6.18 -12.84 -20.63
CA ARG A 325 -7.15 -13.60 -19.87
C ARG A 325 -6.82 -15.10 -19.86
N GLU A 326 -7.64 -15.94 -19.21
CA GLU A 326 -7.35 -17.38 -19.03
C GLU A 326 -6.89 -18.05 -20.32
N ALA A 327 -7.58 -17.84 -21.45
CA ALA A 327 -7.24 -18.47 -22.72
C ALA A 327 -5.86 -18.05 -23.28
N GLU A 328 -5.57 -16.74 -23.26
CA GLU A 328 -4.29 -16.19 -23.69
C GLU A 328 -3.16 -16.56 -22.71
N LEU A 329 -3.46 -16.63 -21.40
CA LEU A 329 -2.51 -17.07 -20.38
C LEU A 329 -2.10 -18.53 -20.59
N ILE A 330 -3.08 -19.40 -20.88
CA ILE A 330 -2.83 -20.83 -21.20
C ILE A 330 -1.96 -20.92 -22.46
N ALA A 331 -2.37 -20.23 -23.53
CA ALA A 331 -1.63 -20.24 -24.80
C ALA A 331 -0.20 -19.68 -24.65
N GLY A 332 -0.02 -18.72 -23.76
CA GLY A 332 1.26 -18.06 -23.47
C GLY A 332 2.15 -18.80 -22.46
N GLY A 333 1.68 -19.90 -21.86
CA GLY A 333 2.45 -20.70 -20.91
C GLY A 333 2.54 -20.10 -19.49
N PHE A 334 1.54 -19.30 -19.04
CA PHE A 334 1.49 -18.68 -17.72
C PHE A 334 0.85 -19.64 -16.68
N GLY A 335 1.47 -20.81 -16.49
CA GLY A 335 0.90 -21.86 -15.66
C GLY A 335 0.81 -21.53 -14.17
N GLY A 336 1.61 -20.60 -13.66
CA GLY A 336 1.51 -20.12 -12.28
C GLY A 336 0.21 -19.33 -12.05
N ILE A 337 -0.08 -18.33 -12.89
CA ILE A 337 -1.29 -17.50 -12.81
C ILE A 337 -2.54 -18.34 -13.05
N VAL A 338 -2.52 -19.18 -14.11
CA VAL A 338 -3.65 -20.07 -14.47
C VAL A 338 -3.92 -21.09 -13.37
N GLY A 339 -2.87 -21.73 -12.85
CA GLY A 339 -3.02 -22.74 -11.79
C GLY A 339 -3.65 -22.18 -10.52
N VAL A 340 -3.15 -21.02 -10.06
CA VAL A 340 -3.68 -20.35 -8.87
C VAL A 340 -5.14 -19.92 -9.07
N GLY A 341 -5.46 -19.33 -10.23
CA GLY A 341 -6.80 -18.82 -10.55
C GLY A 341 -7.82 -19.88 -10.96
N ALA A 342 -7.41 -21.15 -11.12
CA ALA A 342 -8.24 -22.18 -11.76
C ALA A 342 -9.59 -22.44 -11.10
N ALA A 343 -9.68 -22.34 -9.76
CA ALA A 343 -10.95 -22.54 -9.05
C ALA A 343 -11.90 -21.36 -9.26
N ALA A 344 -11.41 -20.13 -9.09
CA ALA A 344 -12.18 -18.92 -9.22
C ALA A 344 -12.66 -18.66 -10.64
N ALA A 345 -11.90 -19.06 -11.64
CA ALA A 345 -12.25 -18.97 -13.07
C ALA A 345 -13.55 -19.72 -13.40
N ARG A 346 -13.82 -20.83 -12.72
CA ARG A 346 -15.05 -21.61 -12.92
C ARG A 346 -16.31 -20.91 -12.39
N ASP A 347 -16.11 -19.93 -11.50
CA ASP A 347 -17.16 -19.07 -10.96
C ASP A 347 -17.20 -17.68 -11.62
N GLY A 348 -16.55 -17.55 -12.80
CA GLY A 348 -16.53 -16.32 -13.60
C GLY A 348 -15.51 -15.27 -13.14
N ARG A 349 -14.57 -15.62 -12.26
CA ARG A 349 -13.48 -14.75 -11.80
C ARG A 349 -12.16 -15.19 -12.44
N GLU A 350 -12.05 -14.94 -13.74
CA GLU A 350 -10.91 -15.38 -14.53
C GLU A 350 -9.62 -14.67 -14.12
N PRO A 351 -8.49 -15.41 -14.02
CA PRO A 351 -7.19 -14.80 -13.81
C PRO A 351 -6.81 -13.90 -15.00
N ALA A 352 -5.94 -12.95 -14.74
CA ALA A 352 -5.44 -12.04 -15.76
C ALA A 352 -3.99 -11.64 -15.53
N LEU A 353 -3.31 -11.27 -16.62
CA LEU A 353 -2.11 -10.44 -16.56
C LEU A 353 -2.40 -9.14 -17.28
N VAL A 354 -2.20 -8.00 -16.58
CA VAL A 354 -2.30 -6.68 -17.20
C VAL A 354 -0.91 -6.11 -17.34
N HIS A 355 -0.56 -5.69 -18.55
CA HIS A 355 0.68 -4.99 -18.85
C HIS A 355 0.38 -3.58 -19.35
N LEU A 356 0.80 -2.58 -18.58
CA LEU A 356 0.81 -1.18 -18.99
C LEU A 356 2.23 -0.80 -19.37
N CYS A 357 2.39 -0.06 -20.47
CA CYS A 357 3.68 0.44 -20.93
C CYS A 357 3.61 1.93 -21.26
N HIS A 358 4.47 2.71 -20.61
CA HIS A 358 4.74 4.10 -20.93
C HIS A 358 6.10 4.18 -21.61
N ARG A 359 6.08 4.55 -22.90
CA ARG A 359 7.29 4.68 -23.71
C ARG A 359 8.06 5.93 -23.35
N GLY A 360 9.35 5.76 -23.08
CA GLY A 360 10.27 6.87 -22.94
C GLY A 360 10.85 7.34 -24.27
N ALA A 361 11.51 8.49 -24.24
CA ALA A 361 12.08 9.13 -25.45
C ALA A 361 13.32 8.41 -26.02
N ARG A 362 13.74 7.29 -25.45
CA ARG A 362 14.89 6.43 -25.80
C ARG A 362 16.18 7.20 -26.11
N GLY A 363 17.01 7.38 -25.10
CA GLY A 363 18.41 7.80 -25.24
C GLY A 363 19.37 6.61 -25.30
N ALA A 364 20.62 6.83 -25.66
CA ALA A 364 21.65 5.78 -25.79
C ALA A 364 22.00 5.02 -24.49
N ALA A 365 21.57 5.54 -23.35
CA ALA A 365 21.78 4.92 -22.02
C ALA A 365 20.46 4.68 -21.26
N ALA A 366 19.33 4.67 -21.98
CA ALA A 366 18.01 4.49 -21.39
C ALA A 366 17.83 3.07 -20.86
N ARG A 367 17.61 2.92 -19.55
CA ARG A 367 17.25 1.65 -18.92
C ARG A 367 15.73 1.51 -18.82
N SER A 368 15.21 0.39 -19.30
CA SER A 368 13.81 0.04 -19.11
C SER A 368 13.57 -0.56 -17.72
N VAL A 369 12.46 -0.19 -17.08
CA VAL A 369 12.11 -0.69 -15.74
C VAL A 369 10.73 -1.36 -15.78
N ALA A 370 10.64 -2.57 -15.24
CA ALA A 370 9.38 -3.27 -15.06
C ALA A 370 9.03 -3.39 -13.57
N LEU A 371 7.88 -2.84 -13.19
CA LEU A 371 7.25 -3.02 -11.88
C LEU A 371 6.26 -4.18 -11.97
N VAL A 372 6.52 -5.27 -11.24
CA VAL A 372 5.70 -6.48 -11.24
C VAL A 372 4.95 -6.59 -9.91
N GLY A 373 3.62 -6.62 -9.93
CA GLY A 373 2.79 -6.62 -8.73
C GLY A 373 2.02 -7.90 -8.50
N LYS A 374 2.11 -8.49 -7.29
CA LYS A 374 1.22 -9.57 -6.85
C LYS A 374 -0.20 -9.02 -6.69
N GLY A 375 -1.15 -9.60 -7.42
CA GLY A 375 -2.56 -9.21 -7.46
C GLY A 375 -3.50 -10.34 -7.06
N ILE A 376 -3.28 -10.97 -5.90
CA ILE A 376 -4.21 -11.98 -5.37
C ILE A 376 -5.39 -11.26 -4.71
N THR A 377 -6.53 -11.22 -5.41
CA THR A 377 -7.70 -10.43 -4.97
C THR A 377 -8.31 -10.94 -3.68
N PHE A 378 -8.24 -12.25 -3.45
CA PHE A 378 -8.50 -12.87 -2.16
C PHE A 378 -7.73 -14.18 -2.04
N ASP A 379 -7.14 -14.44 -0.87
CA ASP A 379 -6.37 -15.66 -0.61
C ASP A 379 -7.00 -16.51 0.50
N THR A 380 -7.57 -17.65 0.09
CA THR A 380 -8.12 -18.65 1.02
C THR A 380 -7.07 -19.64 1.51
N GLY A 381 -5.86 -19.67 0.89
CA GLY A 381 -4.88 -20.72 1.01
C GLY A 381 -5.10 -21.88 0.04
N GLY A 382 -6.14 -21.83 -0.79
CA GLY A 382 -6.51 -22.94 -1.67
C GLY A 382 -6.95 -24.17 -0.87
N LEU A 383 -6.59 -25.37 -1.32
CA LEU A 383 -6.95 -26.62 -0.61
C LEU A 383 -6.21 -26.79 0.74
N GLN A 384 -5.08 -26.11 0.95
CA GLN A 384 -4.44 -25.97 2.26
C GLN A 384 -4.99 -24.72 2.97
N ILE A 385 -6.31 -24.74 3.17
CA ILE A 385 -7.11 -23.61 3.64
C ILE A 385 -6.54 -22.97 4.91
N LYS A 386 -6.49 -21.65 4.92
CA LYS A 386 -6.03 -20.87 6.07
C LYS A 386 -6.89 -21.15 7.32
N GLY A 387 -6.26 -21.20 8.48
CA GLY A 387 -6.97 -21.33 9.75
C GLY A 387 -7.90 -20.13 10.00
N LYS A 388 -8.88 -20.30 10.93
CA LYS A 388 -9.94 -19.32 11.24
C LYS A 388 -9.45 -17.87 11.45
N GLY A 389 -8.28 -17.68 12.04
CA GLY A 389 -7.69 -16.36 12.30
C GLY A 389 -6.78 -15.83 11.16
N GLY A 390 -6.43 -16.67 10.18
CA GLY A 390 -5.51 -16.32 9.11
C GLY A 390 -6.17 -15.83 7.82
N MET A 391 -7.46 -16.13 7.62
CA MET A 391 -8.17 -15.74 6.39
C MET A 391 -8.75 -14.32 6.44
N PRO A 392 -9.34 -13.82 7.55
CA PRO A 392 -9.80 -12.44 7.62
C PRO A 392 -8.65 -11.46 7.36
N GLY A 393 -8.88 -10.51 6.45
CA GLY A 393 -7.88 -9.56 6.01
C GLY A 393 -7.16 -9.95 4.72
N MET A 394 -7.33 -11.18 4.19
CA MET A 394 -6.67 -11.62 2.96
C MET A 394 -7.12 -10.88 1.68
N LYS A 395 -8.09 -9.98 1.76
CA LYS A 395 -8.35 -8.97 0.72
C LYS A 395 -7.13 -8.06 0.46
N THR A 396 -6.18 -8.01 1.39
CA THR A 396 -4.97 -7.19 1.27
C THR A 396 -3.90 -7.84 0.40
N ASP A 397 -4.12 -9.05 -0.06
CA ASP A 397 -3.12 -9.85 -0.76
C ASP A 397 -2.88 -9.43 -2.22
N LEU A 398 -3.58 -8.38 -2.66
CA LEU A 398 -3.34 -7.64 -3.90
C LEU A 398 -2.52 -6.35 -3.69
N GLY A 399 -1.99 -6.15 -2.47
CA GLY A 399 -1.27 -4.92 -2.12
C GLY A 399 -0.05 -4.63 -3.01
N GLY A 400 0.61 -5.67 -3.52
CA GLY A 400 1.70 -5.53 -4.49
C GLY A 400 1.24 -4.91 -5.81
N ALA A 401 0.17 -5.42 -6.40
CA ALA A 401 -0.42 -4.86 -7.62
C ALA A 401 -0.94 -3.44 -7.40
N ALA A 402 -1.57 -3.18 -6.25
CA ALA A 402 -2.05 -1.84 -5.91
C ALA A 402 -0.91 -0.82 -5.79
N ALA A 403 0.20 -1.21 -5.16
CA ALA A 403 1.39 -0.36 -5.00
C ALA A 403 2.06 -0.07 -6.36
N THR A 404 2.25 -1.09 -7.20
CA THR A 404 2.86 -0.93 -8.52
C THR A 404 2.00 -0.07 -9.45
N LEU A 405 0.68 -0.25 -9.45
CA LEU A 405 -0.24 0.58 -10.23
C LEU A 405 -0.24 2.03 -9.77
N GLY A 406 -0.29 2.26 -8.44
CA GLY A 406 -0.23 3.61 -7.85
C GLY A 406 1.08 4.32 -8.17
N ALA A 407 2.21 3.59 -8.09
CA ALA A 407 3.53 4.11 -8.42
C ALA A 407 3.69 4.40 -9.92
N PHE A 408 3.22 3.51 -10.79
CA PHE A 408 3.23 3.71 -12.24
C PHE A 408 2.46 4.98 -12.62
N ARG A 409 1.22 5.14 -12.09
CA ARG A 409 0.40 6.34 -12.34
C ARG A 409 1.10 7.62 -11.87
N ALA A 410 1.69 7.61 -10.67
CA ALA A 410 2.41 8.77 -10.14
C ALA A 410 3.68 9.07 -10.98
N ALA A 411 4.47 8.06 -11.31
CA ALA A 411 5.70 8.22 -12.09
C ALA A 411 5.44 8.79 -13.48
N VAL A 412 4.44 8.28 -14.21
CA VAL A 412 4.06 8.80 -15.53
C VAL A 412 3.50 10.23 -15.43
N THR A 413 2.76 10.54 -14.37
CA THR A 413 2.28 11.93 -14.14
C THR A 413 3.44 12.91 -13.95
N LEU A 414 4.52 12.49 -13.28
CA LEU A 414 5.69 13.32 -12.97
C LEU A 414 6.73 13.38 -14.10
N ASP A 415 6.69 12.40 -14.98
CA ASP A 415 7.64 12.25 -16.07
C ASP A 415 6.90 11.84 -17.35
N PRO A 416 6.09 12.78 -17.90
CA PRO A 416 5.10 12.48 -18.94
C PRO A 416 5.71 12.07 -20.28
N ASP A 417 6.95 12.40 -20.55
CA ASP A 417 7.71 12.00 -21.74
C ASP A 417 8.82 10.98 -21.46
N GLY A 418 8.99 10.58 -20.21
CA GLY A 418 10.01 9.63 -19.77
C GLY A 418 11.44 10.20 -19.73
N ALA A 419 11.63 11.49 -19.96
CA ALA A 419 12.96 12.10 -20.04
C ALA A 419 13.72 12.05 -18.71
N ARG A 420 13.03 12.21 -17.58
CA ARG A 420 13.63 12.19 -16.23
C ARG A 420 14.14 10.80 -15.83
N ARG A 421 13.61 9.73 -16.44
CA ARG A 421 14.09 8.35 -16.30
C ARG A 421 15.21 8.01 -17.29
N GLY A 422 15.84 9.01 -17.90
CA GLY A 422 16.85 8.82 -18.93
C GLY A 422 16.28 8.33 -20.27
N GLY A 423 14.97 8.40 -20.48
CA GLY A 423 14.29 8.00 -21.71
C GLY A 423 13.96 6.51 -21.82
N GLY A 424 14.13 5.73 -20.77
CA GLY A 424 13.76 4.30 -20.74
C GLY A 424 12.25 4.07 -20.61
N ASP A 425 11.79 2.93 -21.13
CA ASP A 425 10.39 2.51 -21.01
C ASP A 425 10.07 2.14 -19.55
N LEU A 426 8.86 2.48 -19.08
CA LEU A 426 8.33 2.06 -17.79
C LEU A 426 7.17 1.11 -17.98
N HIS A 427 7.29 -0.07 -17.40
CA HIS A 427 6.28 -1.12 -17.47
C HIS A 427 5.66 -1.37 -16.12
N CYS A 428 4.34 -1.63 -16.08
CA CYS A 428 3.61 -2.13 -14.92
C CYS A 428 2.95 -3.44 -15.30
N VAL A 429 3.32 -4.52 -14.62
CA VAL A 429 2.82 -5.88 -14.86
C VAL A 429 2.05 -6.34 -13.62
N LEU A 430 0.74 -6.53 -13.73
CA LEU A 430 -0.12 -6.99 -12.64
C LEU A 430 -0.45 -8.46 -12.84
N CYS A 431 -0.05 -9.31 -11.89
CA CYS A 431 -0.29 -10.75 -11.90
C CYS A 431 -1.54 -11.05 -11.06
N ILE A 432 -2.69 -11.17 -11.71
CA ILE A 432 -4.01 -11.15 -11.08
C ILE A 432 -4.61 -12.55 -11.03
N ALA A 433 -5.01 -12.99 -9.83
CA ALA A 433 -5.76 -14.23 -9.61
C ALA A 433 -6.52 -14.17 -8.29
N GLU A 434 -7.48 -15.06 -8.08
CA GLU A 434 -8.08 -15.35 -6.77
C GLU A 434 -7.70 -16.78 -6.37
N ASN A 435 -7.08 -16.96 -5.19
CA ASN A 435 -6.78 -18.29 -4.66
C ASN A 435 -8.01 -18.83 -3.92
N ALA A 436 -8.89 -19.50 -4.65
CA ALA A 436 -10.16 -19.98 -4.14
C ALA A 436 -10.17 -21.48 -3.87
N VAL A 437 -11.05 -21.92 -2.98
CA VAL A 437 -11.37 -23.34 -2.76
C VAL A 437 -12.41 -23.80 -3.76
N GLY A 438 -12.13 -24.86 -4.49
CA GLY A 438 -13.08 -25.43 -5.46
C GLY A 438 -12.62 -26.77 -6.01
N ALA A 439 -13.48 -27.42 -6.76
CA ALA A 439 -13.17 -28.72 -7.38
C ALA A 439 -12.03 -28.63 -8.42
N SER A 440 -11.87 -27.46 -9.02
CA SER A 440 -10.83 -27.15 -10.00
C SER A 440 -9.58 -26.50 -9.38
N ALA A 441 -9.51 -26.33 -8.05
CA ALA A 441 -8.34 -25.75 -7.40
C ALA A 441 -7.11 -26.64 -7.62
N PHE A 442 -5.94 -26.01 -7.81
CA PHE A 442 -4.68 -26.72 -7.86
C PHE A 442 -4.38 -27.39 -6.50
N ARG A 443 -3.65 -28.47 -6.52
CA ARG A 443 -3.49 -29.38 -5.39
C ARG A 443 -2.01 -29.58 -5.06
N PRO A 444 -1.68 -29.94 -3.83
CA PRO A 444 -0.40 -30.58 -3.56
C PRO A 444 -0.19 -31.75 -4.52
N ASP A 445 1.05 -31.94 -4.99
CA ASP A 445 1.52 -32.90 -5.98
C ASP A 445 1.16 -32.59 -7.44
N ASP A 446 0.36 -31.56 -7.73
CA ASP A 446 0.22 -31.05 -9.10
C ASP A 446 1.57 -30.45 -9.56
N VAL A 447 1.85 -30.50 -10.87
CA VAL A 447 3.02 -29.86 -11.48
C VAL A 447 2.56 -28.77 -12.44
N LEU A 448 2.96 -27.54 -12.18
CA LEU A 448 2.66 -26.38 -13.03
C LEU A 448 3.89 -26.07 -13.91
N LEU A 449 3.64 -25.68 -15.16
CA LEU A 449 4.69 -25.17 -16.06
C LEU A 449 4.59 -23.64 -16.12
N CYS A 450 5.52 -22.96 -15.48
CA CYS A 450 5.54 -21.49 -15.43
C CYS A 450 6.04 -20.88 -16.75
N LYS A 451 5.78 -19.59 -16.96
CA LYS A 451 6.17 -18.80 -18.14
C LYS A 451 7.68 -18.87 -18.44
N SER A 452 8.51 -19.05 -17.44
CA SER A 452 9.96 -19.26 -17.55
C SER A 452 10.35 -20.58 -18.22
N GLY A 453 9.41 -21.49 -18.48
CA GLY A 453 9.65 -22.85 -18.93
C GLY A 453 10.01 -23.83 -17.81
N ARG A 454 10.11 -23.38 -16.55
CA ARG A 454 10.39 -24.25 -15.41
C ARG A 454 9.11 -24.92 -14.90
N SER A 455 9.24 -26.21 -14.58
CA SER A 455 8.19 -27.00 -13.93
C SER A 455 8.26 -26.87 -12.42
N VAL A 456 7.11 -26.71 -11.77
CA VAL A 456 7.00 -26.48 -10.32
C VAL A 456 6.03 -27.50 -9.72
N GLU A 457 6.54 -28.40 -8.87
CA GLU A 457 5.73 -29.30 -8.03
C GLU A 457 5.12 -28.51 -6.88
N ILE A 458 3.83 -28.57 -6.74
CA ILE A 458 3.09 -27.88 -5.68
C ILE A 458 3.20 -28.71 -4.40
N ASN A 459 3.79 -28.14 -3.36
CA ASN A 459 3.77 -28.71 -2.01
C ASN A 459 3.04 -27.82 -1.00
N ASN A 460 2.66 -26.60 -1.42
CA ASN A 460 1.91 -25.68 -0.58
C ASN A 460 1.00 -24.76 -1.44
N THR A 461 -0.32 -24.97 -1.39
CA THR A 461 -1.29 -24.13 -2.13
C THR A 461 -1.49 -22.73 -1.50
N ASP A 462 -1.01 -22.51 -0.27
CA ASP A 462 -0.95 -21.21 0.43
C ASP A 462 0.39 -20.46 0.17
N ALA A 463 1.15 -20.92 -0.83
CA ALA A 463 2.32 -20.23 -1.39
C ALA A 463 2.08 -19.89 -2.87
N GLU A 464 0.93 -19.35 -3.16
CA GLU A 464 0.38 -18.99 -4.48
C GLU A 464 1.02 -17.72 -5.04
N GLY A 465 1.30 -16.74 -4.19
CA GLY A 465 1.79 -15.42 -4.61
C GLY A 465 3.10 -15.49 -5.39
N ARG A 466 4.02 -16.37 -4.99
CA ARG A 466 5.27 -16.57 -5.72
C ARG A 466 5.07 -17.26 -7.07
N LEU A 467 4.00 -18.06 -7.25
CA LEU A 467 3.67 -18.69 -8.52
C LEU A 467 3.21 -17.67 -9.55
N VAL A 468 2.33 -16.73 -9.15
CA VAL A 468 1.89 -15.65 -10.06
C VAL A 468 3.04 -14.68 -10.36
N LEU A 469 3.91 -14.41 -9.38
CA LEU A 469 5.11 -13.59 -9.60
C LEU A 469 6.13 -14.26 -10.50
N ALA A 470 6.30 -15.59 -10.41
CA ALA A 470 7.18 -16.35 -11.30
C ALA A 470 6.85 -16.11 -12.78
N ASP A 471 5.56 -16.12 -13.12
CA ASP A 471 5.11 -15.80 -14.48
C ASP A 471 5.32 -14.31 -14.82
N GLY A 472 5.04 -13.42 -13.86
CA GLY A 472 5.20 -11.97 -14.04
C GLY A 472 6.64 -11.55 -14.28
N VAL A 473 7.59 -12.04 -13.48
CA VAL A 473 9.03 -11.71 -13.66
C VAL A 473 9.60 -12.36 -14.90
N ALA A 474 9.16 -13.58 -15.25
CA ALA A 474 9.56 -14.23 -16.51
C ALA A 474 9.05 -13.46 -17.73
N PHE A 475 7.83 -12.89 -17.67
CA PHE A 475 7.29 -12.03 -18.71
C PHE A 475 8.05 -10.70 -18.81
N ALA A 476 8.39 -10.10 -17.67
CA ALA A 476 9.09 -8.83 -17.60
C ALA A 476 10.56 -8.91 -18.05
N SER A 477 11.25 -9.98 -17.67
CA SER A 477 12.67 -10.20 -17.98
C SER A 477 12.93 -10.87 -19.32
N GLY A 478 11.91 -11.57 -19.88
CA GLY A 478 12.02 -12.32 -21.14
C GLY A 478 11.80 -11.44 -22.37
N GLU A 479 11.84 -12.08 -23.54
CA GLU A 479 11.81 -11.43 -24.88
C GLU A 479 10.64 -10.46 -25.10
N THR A 480 9.53 -10.59 -24.36
CA THR A 480 8.33 -9.77 -24.57
C THR A 480 8.54 -8.32 -24.12
N ILE A 481 9.17 -8.10 -22.97
CA ILE A 481 9.49 -6.77 -22.42
C ILE A 481 10.99 -6.52 -22.48
N ASP A 482 11.79 -7.51 -22.07
CA ASP A 482 13.25 -7.44 -22.01
C ASP A 482 13.75 -6.28 -21.14
N ALA A 483 13.12 -6.13 -19.96
CA ALA A 483 13.45 -5.07 -19.04
C ALA A 483 14.89 -5.17 -18.52
N ASP A 484 15.56 -4.01 -18.33
CA ASP A 484 16.88 -3.94 -17.71
C ASP A 484 16.82 -4.08 -16.19
N ASP A 485 15.78 -3.50 -15.59
CA ASP A 485 15.53 -3.55 -14.16
C ASP A 485 14.14 -4.14 -13.90
N VAL A 486 14.06 -5.18 -13.08
CA VAL A 486 12.80 -5.79 -12.65
C VAL A 486 12.63 -5.62 -11.16
N VAL A 487 11.54 -4.98 -10.75
CA VAL A 487 11.16 -4.81 -9.34
C VAL A 487 9.84 -5.51 -9.11
N ASP A 488 9.83 -6.59 -8.34
CA ASP A 488 8.58 -7.23 -7.95
C ASP A 488 8.17 -6.85 -6.53
N VAL A 489 6.87 -6.63 -6.33
CA VAL A 489 6.28 -6.16 -5.07
C VAL A 489 5.14 -7.08 -4.68
N ALA A 490 5.16 -7.55 -3.44
CA ALA A 490 4.17 -8.51 -2.99
C ALA A 490 3.91 -8.46 -1.48
N THR A 491 2.69 -8.75 -1.08
CA THR A 491 2.32 -9.19 0.27
C THR A 491 2.62 -10.69 0.37
N LEU A 492 3.92 -11.04 0.41
CA LEU A 492 4.30 -12.41 0.06
C LEU A 492 4.36 -13.35 1.27
N THR A 493 4.99 -12.92 2.37
CA THR A 493 5.26 -13.85 3.46
C THR A 493 4.88 -13.31 4.83
N GLY A 494 4.24 -14.15 5.65
CA GLY A 494 4.08 -13.85 7.08
C GLY A 494 5.44 -13.75 7.81
N ALA A 495 6.47 -14.41 7.29
CA ALA A 495 7.82 -14.39 7.83
C ALA A 495 8.48 -13.01 7.73
N GLN A 496 8.13 -12.20 6.73
CA GLN A 496 8.62 -10.83 6.63
C GLN A 496 8.24 -10.02 7.90
N MET A 497 7.02 -10.17 8.41
CA MET A 497 6.59 -9.49 9.64
C MET A 497 7.40 -9.91 10.87
N VAL A 498 7.92 -11.14 10.88
CA VAL A 498 8.81 -11.63 11.95
C VAL A 498 10.22 -11.07 11.78
N ALA A 499 10.70 -10.98 10.54
CA ALA A 499 12.07 -10.54 10.25
C ALA A 499 12.24 -9.02 10.38
N THR A 500 11.37 -8.21 9.78
CA THR A 500 11.50 -6.75 9.70
C THR A 500 10.33 -5.97 10.29
N GLY A 501 9.33 -6.67 10.82
CA GLY A 501 8.18 -6.05 11.48
C GLY A 501 7.15 -5.47 10.50
N ARG A 502 6.34 -4.54 11.01
CA ARG A 502 5.21 -3.96 10.26
C ARG A 502 5.51 -2.60 9.62
N HIS A 503 6.68 -2.04 9.88
CA HIS A 503 7.04 -0.72 9.36
C HIS A 503 8.07 -0.79 8.24
N PHE A 504 8.76 -1.92 8.11
CA PHE A 504 9.79 -2.12 7.09
C PHE A 504 9.36 -3.24 6.14
N ALA A 505 9.45 -3.00 4.85
CA ALA A 505 9.45 -4.09 3.88
C ALA A 505 10.75 -4.90 3.98
N GLY A 506 10.68 -6.20 3.73
CA GLY A 506 11.87 -7.01 3.49
C GLY A 506 12.27 -6.92 2.02
N ILE A 507 13.52 -6.62 1.71
CA ILE A 507 14.00 -6.60 0.33
C ILE A 507 15.06 -7.68 0.09
N VAL A 508 15.03 -8.25 -1.12
CA VAL A 508 16.00 -9.24 -1.58
C VAL A 508 16.43 -8.85 -2.99
N SER A 509 17.73 -8.77 -3.25
CA SER A 509 18.27 -8.36 -4.55
C SER A 509 19.52 -9.15 -4.90
N ASP A 510 19.79 -9.30 -6.20
CA ASP A 510 21.02 -9.82 -6.75
C ASP A 510 22.09 -8.72 -6.98
N SER A 511 21.75 -7.45 -6.69
CA SER A 511 22.58 -6.28 -6.89
C SER A 511 22.67 -5.44 -5.62
N GLU A 512 23.87 -5.32 -5.05
CA GLU A 512 24.15 -4.49 -3.88
C GLU A 512 23.83 -3.01 -4.13
N ALA A 513 24.15 -2.51 -5.31
CA ALA A 513 23.86 -1.13 -5.69
C ALA A 513 22.34 -0.87 -5.74
N PHE A 514 21.56 -1.82 -6.29
CA PHE A 514 20.10 -1.67 -6.37
C PHE A 514 19.43 -1.82 -5.00
N GLU A 515 19.95 -2.72 -4.15
CA GLU A 515 19.55 -2.86 -2.75
C GLU A 515 19.77 -1.55 -1.99
N THR A 516 20.99 -0.97 -2.10
CA THR A 516 21.34 0.29 -1.44
C THR A 516 20.47 1.45 -1.92
N ALA A 517 20.20 1.53 -3.23
CA ALA A 517 19.30 2.54 -3.80
C ALA A 517 17.88 2.42 -3.22
N CYS A 518 17.38 1.20 -3.07
CA CYS A 518 16.06 0.94 -2.47
C CYS A 518 16.00 1.36 -0.99
N VAL A 519 17.01 1.03 -0.20
CA VAL A 519 17.09 1.47 1.21
C VAL A 519 17.10 3.00 1.32
N ARG A 520 17.84 3.67 0.45
CA ARG A 520 17.89 5.15 0.39
C ARG A 520 16.52 5.72 0.00
N ALA A 521 15.90 5.18 -1.06
CA ALA A 521 14.56 5.58 -1.50
C ALA A 521 13.52 5.40 -0.38
N GLY A 522 13.60 4.30 0.39
CA GLY A 522 12.74 4.05 1.54
C GLY A 522 12.87 5.10 2.64
N ARG A 523 14.08 5.56 2.93
CA ARG A 523 14.31 6.63 3.91
C ARG A 523 13.80 8.00 3.44
N ILE A 524 13.95 8.29 2.16
CA ILE A 524 13.44 9.54 1.55
C ILE A 524 11.91 9.55 1.54
N SER A 525 11.30 8.47 1.09
CA SER A 525 9.85 8.35 0.92
C SER A 525 9.07 8.11 2.21
N GLY A 526 9.73 7.63 3.27
CA GLY A 526 9.07 7.15 4.49
C GLY A 526 8.51 5.72 4.39
N ASP A 527 8.58 5.05 3.24
CA ASP A 527 8.27 3.64 3.02
C ASP A 527 9.53 2.80 3.26
N LEU A 528 9.79 2.51 4.53
CA LEU A 528 11.06 1.96 4.99
C LEU A 528 11.30 0.53 4.51
N THR A 529 12.55 0.21 4.15
CA THR A 529 12.96 -1.12 3.71
C THR A 529 14.19 -1.60 4.47
N HIS A 530 14.37 -2.92 4.55
CA HIS A 530 15.56 -3.52 5.12
C HIS A 530 15.97 -4.76 4.31
N PRO A 531 17.27 -4.90 3.95
CA PRO A 531 17.78 -6.04 3.21
C PRO A 531 17.67 -7.35 3.99
N LEU A 532 17.35 -8.41 3.25
CA LEU A 532 17.40 -9.80 3.68
C LEU A 532 18.33 -10.57 2.74
N PRO A 533 19.00 -11.66 3.20
CA PRO A 533 20.00 -12.35 2.41
C PRO A 533 19.46 -12.88 1.08
N TYR A 534 20.17 -12.64 -0.02
CA TYR A 534 20.08 -13.37 -1.27
C TYR A 534 21.27 -14.32 -1.35
N ALA A 535 21.05 -15.62 -1.12
CA ALA A 535 22.11 -16.60 -1.01
C ALA A 535 21.68 -17.93 -1.64
N PRO A 536 21.66 -17.99 -3.00
CA PRO A 536 21.23 -19.19 -3.75
C PRO A 536 21.97 -20.46 -3.35
N GLU A 537 23.25 -20.35 -2.99
CA GLU A 537 24.12 -21.45 -2.56
C GLU A 537 23.63 -22.15 -1.28
N PHE A 538 22.87 -21.44 -0.43
CA PHE A 538 22.27 -21.99 0.78
C PHE A 538 20.82 -22.42 0.57
N PHE A 539 20.05 -21.68 -0.24
CA PHE A 539 18.59 -21.82 -0.31
C PHE A 539 18.10 -22.69 -1.47
N SER A 540 18.83 -22.78 -2.60
CA SER A 540 18.33 -23.47 -3.81
C SER A 540 17.95 -24.93 -3.57
N LYS A 541 18.69 -25.67 -2.75
CA LYS A 541 18.40 -27.07 -2.43
C LYS A 541 17.13 -27.29 -1.60
N GLU A 542 16.62 -26.26 -0.95
CA GLU A 542 15.37 -26.33 -0.19
C GLU A 542 14.13 -26.52 -1.09
N PHE A 543 14.25 -26.17 -2.36
CA PHE A 543 13.21 -26.34 -3.37
C PHE A 543 13.28 -27.66 -4.14
N GLY A 544 14.17 -28.57 -3.78
CA GLY A 544 14.39 -29.81 -4.53
C GLY A 544 13.12 -30.64 -4.70
N SER A 545 12.82 -31.06 -5.94
CA SER A 545 11.76 -31.98 -6.34
C SER A 545 12.36 -33.22 -6.98
N ALA A 546 11.66 -34.35 -6.91
CA ALA A 546 12.03 -35.59 -7.63
C ALA A 546 11.40 -35.68 -9.02
N VAL A 547 10.38 -34.84 -9.30
CA VAL A 547 9.53 -34.95 -10.50
C VAL A 547 9.46 -33.67 -11.32
N ALA A 548 9.89 -32.53 -10.75
CA ALA A 548 9.88 -31.21 -11.39
C ALA A 548 11.22 -30.50 -11.16
N ASP A 549 11.42 -29.34 -11.79
CA ASP A 549 12.63 -28.53 -11.58
C ASP A 549 12.75 -28.04 -10.16
N MET A 550 11.60 -27.72 -9.53
CA MET A 550 11.55 -27.25 -8.14
C MET A 550 10.18 -27.43 -7.51
N ARG A 551 10.10 -27.21 -6.19
CA ARG A 551 8.86 -27.06 -5.44
C ARG A 551 8.54 -25.60 -5.21
N ASN A 552 7.24 -25.27 -5.00
CA ASN A 552 6.84 -23.88 -4.76
C ASN A 552 7.10 -23.40 -3.32
N SER A 553 7.42 -24.28 -2.37
CA SER A 553 7.73 -23.92 -1.00
C SER A 553 8.90 -24.71 -0.44
N VAL A 554 9.65 -24.12 0.47
CA VAL A 554 10.82 -24.75 1.12
C VAL A 554 10.41 -25.95 1.96
N LYS A 555 11.32 -26.91 2.08
CA LYS A 555 11.13 -28.10 2.90
C LYS A 555 11.15 -27.76 4.38
N ASP A 556 12.13 -26.97 4.82
CA ASP A 556 12.25 -26.51 6.20
C ASP A 556 11.59 -25.15 6.38
N ARG A 557 10.43 -25.14 7.00
CA ARG A 557 9.67 -23.90 7.29
C ARG A 557 10.29 -23.01 8.38
N SER A 558 11.32 -23.48 9.08
CA SER A 558 12.10 -22.68 10.02
C SER A 558 13.24 -21.90 9.35
N ASN A 559 13.56 -22.21 8.09
CA ASN A 559 14.58 -21.50 7.32
C ASN A 559 14.09 -20.10 6.92
N ALA A 560 14.99 -19.26 6.38
CA ALA A 560 14.76 -17.87 5.99
C ALA A 560 13.65 -17.71 4.93
N GLN A 561 12.38 -17.85 5.33
CA GLN A 561 11.23 -18.00 4.42
C GLN A 561 11.06 -16.84 3.46
N THR A 562 11.30 -15.59 3.90
CA THR A 562 11.20 -14.40 3.03
C THR A 562 12.30 -14.42 1.96
N SER A 563 13.55 -14.68 2.35
CA SER A 563 14.67 -14.85 1.41
C SER A 563 14.43 -15.99 0.44
N CYS A 564 13.94 -17.13 0.93
CA CYS A 564 13.59 -18.27 0.09
C CYS A 564 12.45 -17.94 -0.88
N ALA A 565 11.44 -17.16 -0.47
CA ALA A 565 10.37 -16.76 -1.36
C ALA A 565 10.86 -15.84 -2.49
N GLY A 566 11.71 -14.83 -2.16
CA GLY A 566 12.39 -14.03 -3.16
C GLY A 566 13.28 -14.86 -4.09
N GLN A 567 14.05 -15.81 -3.53
CA GLN A 567 14.87 -16.74 -4.33
C GLN A 567 14.03 -17.58 -5.31
N PHE A 568 12.85 -18.05 -4.89
CA PHE A 568 11.94 -18.75 -5.80
C PHE A 568 11.56 -17.87 -6.99
N VAL A 569 11.19 -16.61 -6.74
CA VAL A 569 10.84 -15.65 -7.80
C VAL A 569 12.05 -15.40 -8.70
N ALA A 570 13.24 -15.15 -8.15
CA ALA A 570 14.47 -14.94 -8.90
C ALA A 570 14.82 -16.11 -9.82
N ASN A 571 14.51 -17.35 -9.43
CA ASN A 571 14.75 -18.54 -10.25
C ASN A 571 13.97 -18.52 -11.58
N HIS A 572 12.97 -17.66 -11.73
CA HIS A 572 12.15 -17.54 -12.95
C HIS A 572 12.53 -16.35 -13.84
N LEU A 573 13.51 -15.54 -13.45
CA LEU A 573 14.08 -14.51 -14.31
C LEU A 573 14.77 -15.10 -15.54
N ALA A 574 14.89 -14.30 -16.58
CA ALA A 574 15.65 -14.68 -17.77
C ALA A 574 17.13 -14.96 -17.43
N PRO A 575 17.83 -15.83 -18.18
CA PRO A 575 19.18 -16.29 -17.84
C PRO A 575 20.26 -15.19 -17.82
N ASP A 576 20.01 -14.04 -18.41
CA ASP A 576 20.93 -12.91 -18.47
C ASP A 576 20.84 -11.96 -17.25
N PHE A 577 19.92 -12.23 -16.33
CA PHE A 577 19.92 -11.59 -15.01
C PHE A 577 21.04 -12.21 -14.15
N SER A 578 21.82 -11.37 -13.49
CA SER A 578 23.15 -11.66 -12.96
C SER A 578 23.23 -12.73 -11.86
N GLY A 579 22.13 -13.04 -11.19
CA GLY A 579 22.10 -14.07 -10.15
C GLY A 579 22.34 -15.50 -10.65
N ALA A 580 22.20 -15.75 -11.95
CA ALA A 580 22.31 -17.09 -12.54
C ALA A 580 23.64 -17.36 -13.26
N SER A 581 24.44 -16.34 -13.61
CA SER A 581 25.58 -16.49 -14.52
C SER A 581 26.89 -15.83 -14.10
N GLY A 582 27.10 -15.56 -12.80
CA GLY A 582 28.41 -15.11 -12.31
C GLY A 582 28.86 -13.80 -12.95
N GLY A 583 28.11 -12.75 -12.70
CA GLY A 583 28.62 -11.38 -12.79
C GLY A 583 28.97 -10.86 -14.18
N ARG A 584 28.09 -10.05 -14.77
CA ARG A 584 28.56 -8.89 -15.51
C ARG A 584 28.53 -7.71 -14.53
N ASP A 585 29.62 -7.50 -13.82
CA ASP A 585 29.85 -6.26 -13.09
C ASP A 585 30.01 -5.14 -14.12
N GLY A 586 29.12 -4.15 -14.07
CA GLY A 586 29.19 -2.98 -14.92
C GLY A 586 27.82 -2.29 -15.05
N ALA A 587 27.80 -1.03 -15.45
CA ALA A 587 26.58 -0.20 -15.65
C ALA A 587 25.54 -0.77 -16.65
N ALA A 588 25.86 -1.87 -17.34
CA ALA A 588 25.02 -2.56 -18.32
C ALA A 588 24.35 -3.85 -17.78
N ALA A 589 24.64 -4.27 -16.55
CA ALA A 589 24.04 -5.50 -15.99
C ALA A 589 22.54 -5.29 -15.73
N LYS A 590 21.73 -6.30 -16.07
CA LYS A 590 20.32 -6.34 -15.66
C LYS A 590 20.23 -6.62 -14.16
N ARG A 591 19.26 -6.01 -13.48
CA ARG A 591 19.14 -6.05 -12.02
C ARG A 591 17.72 -6.46 -11.61
N TRP A 592 17.64 -7.16 -10.51
CA TRP A 592 16.38 -7.57 -9.91
C TRP A 592 16.29 -7.16 -8.44
N LEU A 593 15.08 -6.80 -8.02
CA LEU A 593 14.75 -6.47 -6.65
C LEU A 593 13.36 -7.01 -6.29
N HIS A 594 13.28 -7.80 -5.24
CA HIS A 594 12.05 -8.22 -4.61
C HIS A 594 11.74 -7.35 -3.40
N VAL A 595 10.47 -6.91 -3.25
CA VAL A 595 10.00 -6.10 -2.13
C VAL A 595 8.80 -6.79 -1.47
N ASP A 596 9.03 -7.44 -0.33
CA ASP A 596 7.98 -8.08 0.47
C ASP A 596 7.35 -7.07 1.42
N ILE A 597 6.10 -6.68 1.14
CA ILE A 597 5.33 -5.68 1.87
C ILE A 597 4.23 -6.29 2.76
N ALA A 598 4.29 -7.59 3.08
CA ALA A 598 3.25 -8.26 3.86
C ALA A 598 2.94 -7.56 5.20
N GLY A 599 3.96 -7.00 5.86
CA GLY A 599 3.80 -6.26 7.11
C GLY A 599 3.26 -4.84 6.93
N PRO A 600 3.93 -3.98 6.11
CA PRO A 600 3.58 -2.56 6.01
C PRO A 600 2.40 -2.26 5.08
N ALA A 601 1.90 -3.23 4.29
CA ALA A 601 0.75 -3.03 3.41
C ALA A 601 -0.53 -2.63 4.15
N THR A 602 -0.64 -2.96 5.45
CA THR A 602 -1.81 -2.65 6.27
C THR A 602 -1.44 -2.01 7.60
N GLU A 603 -2.30 -1.12 8.08
CA GLU A 603 -2.17 -0.51 9.39
C GLU A 603 -2.56 -1.51 10.50
N LYS A 604 -1.71 -1.61 11.52
CA LYS A 604 -1.97 -2.43 12.71
C LYS A 604 -3.17 -1.86 13.48
N GLY A 605 -4.19 -2.67 13.68
CA GLY A 605 -5.39 -2.32 14.46
C GLY A 605 -6.60 -2.03 13.58
N SER A 606 -6.50 -1.20 12.56
CA SER A 606 -7.61 -0.94 11.62
C SER A 606 -7.68 -1.98 10.49
N GLY A 607 -6.56 -2.59 10.10
CA GLY A 607 -6.44 -3.48 8.96
C GLY A 607 -6.61 -2.76 7.60
N ARG A 608 -6.56 -1.42 7.61
CA ARG A 608 -6.71 -0.63 6.38
C ARG A 608 -5.43 -0.65 5.54
N GLY A 609 -5.62 -0.56 4.23
CA GLY A 609 -4.52 -0.40 3.27
C GLY A 609 -3.75 0.91 3.52
N THR A 610 -2.43 0.83 3.49
CA THR A 610 -1.54 1.98 3.71
C THR A 610 -1.08 2.63 2.41
N GLY A 611 -1.24 1.96 1.26
CA GLY A 611 -0.62 2.36 0.00
C GLY A 611 0.92 2.35 0.07
N PHE A 612 1.49 1.56 1.01
CA PHE A 612 2.94 1.35 1.11
C PHE A 612 3.50 0.82 -0.21
N GLY A 613 4.66 1.27 -0.56
CA GLY A 613 5.38 0.93 -1.79
C GLY A 613 5.24 2.00 -2.88
N VAL A 614 4.16 2.78 -2.91
CA VAL A 614 3.97 3.82 -3.94
C VAL A 614 5.07 4.88 -3.88
N ALA A 615 5.27 5.49 -2.71
CA ALA A 615 6.29 6.52 -2.51
C ALA A 615 7.70 5.95 -2.67
N LEU A 616 7.95 4.73 -2.17
CA LEU A 616 9.19 3.99 -2.34
C LEU A 616 9.57 3.84 -3.81
N LEU A 617 8.64 3.29 -4.62
CA LEU A 617 8.89 3.00 -6.03
C LEU A 617 9.09 4.27 -6.85
N VAL A 618 8.34 5.34 -6.57
CA VAL A 618 8.57 6.65 -7.23
C VAL A 618 9.97 7.18 -6.95
N GLU A 619 10.43 7.13 -5.70
CA GLU A 619 11.78 7.57 -5.34
C GLU A 619 12.86 6.63 -5.88
N LEU A 620 12.60 5.32 -5.94
CA LEU A 620 13.53 4.37 -6.56
C LEU A 620 13.69 4.61 -8.06
N LEU A 621 12.59 4.86 -8.78
CA LEU A 621 12.62 5.20 -10.21
C LEU A 621 13.40 6.50 -10.48
N ARG A 622 13.33 7.47 -9.58
CA ARG A 622 14.15 8.69 -9.67
C ARG A 622 15.65 8.43 -9.47
N ALA A 623 15.97 7.52 -8.56
CA ALA A 623 17.36 7.15 -8.28
C ALA A 623 17.99 6.36 -9.43
N THR A 624 17.21 5.49 -10.09
CA THR A 624 17.70 4.66 -11.22
C THR A 624 17.86 5.43 -12.53
N GLY A 625 17.12 6.54 -12.71
CA GLY A 625 17.22 7.40 -13.88
C GLY A 625 18.38 8.41 -13.85
N ARG A 626 19.04 8.59 -12.70
CA ARG A 626 20.21 9.47 -12.58
C ARG A 626 21.49 8.68 -12.78
N ARG A 627 22.45 9.22 -13.53
CA ARG A 627 23.81 8.67 -13.59
C ARG A 627 24.45 8.82 -12.22
N GLU A 628 25.24 7.85 -11.78
CA GLU A 628 26.00 7.89 -10.51
C GLU A 628 27.03 9.03 -10.43
N ASP A 629 27.21 9.78 -11.53
CA ASP A 629 28.20 10.86 -11.65
C ASP A 629 27.60 12.29 -11.47
N GLU A 630 26.29 12.42 -11.15
CA GLU A 630 25.63 13.69 -10.81
C GLU A 630 25.17 13.67 -9.32
#